data_8449838bdfa204149e7b9dfb9435d7c2
#
_entry.id   8449838bdfa204149e7b9dfb9435d7c2
#
_cell.length_a   1.000
_cell.length_b   1.000
_cell.length_c   1.000
_cell.angle_alpha   90.00
_cell.angle_beta   90.00
_cell.angle_gamma   90.00
#
_symmetry.space_group_name_H-M   'P 1'
#
loop_
_entity.id
_entity.type
_entity.pdbx_description
1 polymer ?
#
loop_
_entity_poly.entity_id
_entity_poly.type
_entity_poly.pdbx_seq_one_letter_code
_entity_poly.pdbx_strand_id
1 'polypeptide(L)'
;MDVDIVAVNNEVKEVLLWSKTKQGPSRINAVNLGSHVTEWSFVQEEEKNAQCMLWDTKRGDQLVEGMYIYEPNAAILKAGAYKLVGARYGLLKWEQNTHLYLSLKYVEHFPGRVWKLRNILKKDMKDIRASVMTRNYPLTSDQLRKKLKAKEGDAMTIIGARLGDKPIVVLAEKC
;
A
#
# COMPACT_ATOMS: atom_id res chain seq x y z
N MET A 1 16.53 22.20 1.05
CA MET A 1 16.52 21.34 2.26
C MET A 1 16.17 19.93 1.83
N ASP A 2 16.98 18.95 2.19
CA ASP A 2 16.67 17.52 1.90
C ASP A 2 15.97 16.90 3.10
N VAL A 3 15.19 15.86 2.85
CA VAL A 3 14.43 15.14 3.87
C VAL A 3 14.72 13.65 3.74
N ASP A 4 15.22 13.04 4.82
CA ASP A 4 15.38 11.60 4.90
C ASP A 4 14.32 11.02 5.84
N ILE A 5 13.60 10.04 5.39
CA ILE A 5 12.60 9.32 6.17
C ILE A 5 13.10 7.91 6.36
N VAL A 6 13.40 7.57 7.61
CA VAL A 6 13.97 6.28 7.98
C VAL A 6 12.92 5.41 8.67
N ALA A 7 12.67 4.26 8.11
CA ALA A 7 11.87 3.20 8.71
C ALA A 7 12.73 1.99 9.04
N VAL A 8 12.39 1.26 10.09
CA VAL A 8 13.01 -0.01 10.47
C VAL A 8 11.92 -1.07 10.53
N ASN A 9 12.09 -2.16 9.81
CA ASN A 9 11.08 -3.23 9.72
C ASN A 9 9.67 -2.71 9.39
N ASN A 10 9.61 -1.77 8.42
CA ASN A 10 8.37 -1.13 7.97
C ASN A 10 7.66 -0.26 9.03
N GLU A 11 8.38 0.25 10.02
CA GLU A 11 7.91 1.23 10.99
C GLU A 11 8.78 2.48 10.94
N VAL A 12 8.17 3.65 10.68
CA VAL A 12 8.91 4.92 10.62
C VAL A 12 9.49 5.24 12.00
N LYS A 13 10.79 5.48 12.06
CA LYS A 13 11.51 5.82 13.28
C LYS A 13 11.94 7.29 13.31
N GLU A 14 12.41 7.80 12.18
CA GLU A 14 12.99 9.15 12.13
C GLU A 14 12.61 9.89 10.84
N VAL A 15 12.56 11.21 10.94
CA VAL A 15 12.51 12.14 9.83
C VAL A 15 13.62 13.17 10.03
N LEU A 16 14.62 13.14 9.17
CA LEU A 16 15.80 13.99 9.23
C LEU A 16 15.68 15.11 8.19
N LEU A 17 15.99 16.33 8.61
CA LEU A 17 15.96 17.52 7.76
C LEU A 17 17.39 18.03 7.57
N TRP A 18 17.87 18.09 6.32
CA TRP A 18 19.21 18.54 5.99
C TRP A 18 19.19 19.91 5.35
N SER A 19 19.90 20.87 5.96
CA SER A 19 20.15 22.17 5.33
C SER A 19 21.23 22.02 4.24
N LYS A 20 20.96 22.58 3.06
CA LYS A 20 21.94 22.63 1.96
C LYS A 20 22.55 24.01 1.87
N THR A 21 23.86 24.05 1.70
CA THR A 21 24.61 25.28 1.34
C THR A 21 24.54 25.59 -0.15
N LYS A 22 24.23 24.57 -1.00
CA LYS A 22 24.10 24.74 -2.46
C LYS A 22 22.64 24.81 -2.89
N GLN A 23 22.34 25.69 -3.85
CA GLN A 23 21.03 25.75 -4.49
C GLN A 23 20.77 24.49 -5.30
N GLY A 24 19.56 23.97 -5.22
CA GLY A 24 19.09 22.81 -5.97
C GLY A 24 17.74 22.35 -5.43
N PRO A 25 17.00 21.50 -6.19
CA PRO A 25 15.73 20.98 -5.73
C PRO A 25 15.92 20.16 -4.47
N SER A 26 14.96 20.30 -3.54
CA SER A 26 14.93 19.50 -2.31
C SER A 26 14.61 18.06 -2.65
N ARG A 27 15.43 17.13 -2.16
CA ARG A 27 15.29 15.69 -2.37
C ARG A 27 14.63 15.07 -1.14
N ILE A 28 13.74 14.15 -1.38
CA ILE A 28 13.10 13.33 -0.35
C ILE A 28 13.62 11.90 -0.54
N ASN A 29 14.22 11.35 0.50
CA ASN A 29 14.73 9.98 0.51
C ASN A 29 13.92 9.16 1.51
N ALA A 30 13.38 8.03 1.06
CA ALA A 30 12.67 7.08 1.89
C ALA A 30 13.51 5.81 2.02
N VAL A 31 14.01 5.55 3.21
CA VAL A 31 14.88 4.41 3.51
C VAL A 31 14.15 3.48 4.47
N ASN A 32 14.01 2.22 4.10
CA ASN A 32 13.49 1.20 5.00
C ASN A 32 14.55 0.14 5.27
N LEU A 33 15.00 0.07 6.50
CA LEU A 33 15.97 -0.90 7.00
C LEU A 33 15.21 -2.15 7.48
N GLY A 34 15.57 -3.30 6.97
CA GLY A 34 14.97 -4.60 7.32
C GLY A 34 15.88 -5.73 6.88
N SER A 35 15.32 -6.90 6.56
CA SER A 35 16.09 -8.01 5.95
C SER A 35 16.78 -7.59 4.66
N HIS A 36 16.17 -6.67 3.94
CA HIS A 36 16.75 -5.99 2.78
C HIS A 36 16.55 -4.49 2.95
N VAL A 37 17.58 -3.71 2.66
CA VAL A 37 17.50 -2.25 2.63
C VAL A 37 16.80 -1.83 1.34
N THR A 38 15.76 -1.02 1.45
CA THR A 38 15.13 -0.38 0.30
C THR A 38 15.31 1.12 0.39
N GLU A 39 15.83 1.70 -0.67
CA GLU A 39 16.02 3.14 -0.81
C GLU A 39 15.20 3.66 -1.98
N TRP A 40 14.49 4.76 -1.76
CA TRP A 40 13.66 5.36 -2.78
C TRP A 40 13.71 6.88 -2.67
N SER A 41 14.06 7.54 -3.77
CA SER A 41 14.37 8.96 -3.78
C SER A 41 13.60 9.68 -4.88
N PHE A 42 13.15 10.91 -4.58
CA PHE A 42 12.44 11.76 -5.53
C PHE A 42 12.51 13.23 -5.11
N VAL A 43 12.10 14.12 -6.00
CA VAL A 43 11.83 15.53 -5.68
C VAL A 43 10.33 15.79 -5.68
N GLN A 44 9.90 16.79 -4.91
CA GLN A 44 8.46 17.07 -4.73
C GLN A 44 7.72 17.31 -6.05
N GLU A 45 8.41 17.88 -7.05
CA GLU A 45 7.83 18.13 -8.38
C GLU A 45 7.50 16.84 -9.13
N GLU A 46 8.26 15.76 -8.91
CA GLU A 46 7.96 14.45 -9.52
C GLU A 46 6.61 13.92 -8.99
N GLU A 47 6.36 14.00 -7.67
CA GLU A 47 5.07 13.59 -7.10
C GLU A 47 3.93 14.48 -7.57
N LYS A 48 4.12 15.81 -7.64
CA LYS A 48 3.10 16.73 -8.14
C LYS A 48 2.67 16.41 -9.57
N ASN A 49 3.63 16.13 -10.43
CA ASN A 49 3.43 15.91 -11.87
C ASN A 49 3.08 14.46 -12.20
N ALA A 50 3.32 13.53 -11.27
CA ALA A 50 2.99 12.13 -11.47
C ALA A 50 1.50 11.92 -11.71
N GLN A 51 1.19 11.05 -12.67
CA GLN A 51 -0.18 10.60 -12.96
C GLN A 51 -0.28 9.14 -12.56
N CYS A 52 -1.18 8.83 -11.66
CA CYS A 52 -1.54 7.47 -11.29
C CYS A 52 -3.05 7.31 -11.46
N MET A 53 -3.43 6.44 -12.39
CA MET A 53 -4.85 6.17 -12.65
C MET A 53 -5.46 5.42 -11.47
N LEU A 54 -6.74 5.70 -11.22
CA LEU A 54 -7.53 4.96 -10.24
C LEU A 54 -8.11 3.71 -10.91
N TRP A 55 -8.24 2.66 -10.12
CA TRP A 55 -9.10 1.53 -10.45
C TRP A 55 -10.56 2.01 -10.47
N ASP A 56 -11.20 1.97 -11.63
CA ASP A 56 -12.50 2.60 -11.82
C ASP A 56 -13.62 1.58 -12.02
N THR A 57 -14.34 1.30 -10.94
CA THR A 57 -15.51 0.42 -10.99
C THR A 57 -16.64 0.94 -11.85
N LYS A 58 -16.73 2.25 -12.10
CA LYS A 58 -17.73 2.84 -12.99
C LYS A 58 -17.45 2.52 -14.46
N ARG A 59 -16.18 2.25 -14.80
CA ARG A 59 -15.77 1.75 -16.13
C ARG A 59 -15.94 0.24 -16.27
N GLY A 60 -16.47 -0.44 -15.27
CA GLY A 60 -16.63 -1.90 -15.27
C GLY A 60 -15.43 -2.67 -14.74
N ASP A 61 -14.42 -1.98 -14.20
CA ASP A 61 -13.27 -2.64 -13.58
C ASP A 61 -13.73 -3.45 -12.36
N GLN A 62 -13.46 -4.74 -12.35
CA GLN A 62 -13.78 -5.63 -11.25
C GLN A 62 -12.50 -6.19 -10.62
N LEU A 63 -12.51 -6.33 -9.31
CA LEU A 63 -11.46 -7.11 -8.64
C LEU A 63 -11.67 -8.58 -9.02
N VAL A 64 -10.63 -9.18 -9.59
CA VAL A 64 -10.68 -10.58 -10.01
C VAL A 64 -9.61 -11.39 -9.28
N GLU A 65 -9.89 -12.66 -9.02
CA GLU A 65 -8.91 -13.58 -8.46
C GLU A 65 -7.62 -13.60 -9.30
N GLY A 66 -6.49 -13.65 -8.63
CA GLY A 66 -5.17 -13.65 -9.26
C GLY A 66 -4.56 -12.26 -9.43
N MET A 67 -5.30 -11.19 -9.26
CA MET A 67 -4.73 -9.82 -9.23
C MET A 67 -3.74 -9.67 -8.07
N TYR A 68 -2.82 -8.73 -8.26
CA TYR A 68 -1.84 -8.38 -7.24
C TYR A 68 -2.22 -7.06 -6.56
N ILE A 69 -2.08 -7.05 -5.25
CA ILE A 69 -2.32 -5.91 -4.37
C ILE A 69 -0.98 -5.49 -3.81
N TYR A 70 -0.65 -4.21 -3.91
CA TYR A 70 0.63 -3.63 -3.49
C TYR A 70 0.41 -2.59 -2.41
N GLU A 71 1.25 -2.59 -1.40
CA GLU A 71 1.33 -1.54 -0.40
C GLU A 71 2.78 -1.09 -0.24
N PRO A 72 3.11 0.18 -0.54
CA PRO A 72 4.46 0.70 -0.33
C PRO A 72 4.88 0.57 1.12
N ASN A 73 6.19 0.50 1.37
CA ASN A 73 6.70 0.50 2.73
C ASN A 73 6.40 1.81 3.47
N ALA A 74 6.52 1.78 4.79
CA ALA A 74 6.14 2.89 5.65
C ALA A 74 6.96 4.17 5.37
N ALA A 75 8.22 4.05 4.95
CA ALA A 75 9.04 5.21 4.61
C ALA A 75 8.50 5.93 3.37
N ILE A 76 8.17 5.20 2.31
CA ILE A 76 7.58 5.76 1.08
C ILE A 76 6.21 6.37 1.36
N LEU A 77 5.37 5.71 2.15
CA LEU A 77 4.06 6.25 2.55
C LEU A 77 4.21 7.55 3.36
N LYS A 78 5.16 7.60 4.29
CA LYS A 78 5.46 8.81 5.08
C LYS A 78 6.05 9.92 4.22
N ALA A 79 6.80 9.58 3.17
CA ALA A 79 7.34 10.52 2.20
C ALA A 79 6.27 11.18 1.31
N GLY A 80 5.06 10.63 1.27
CA GLY A 80 3.95 11.19 0.50
C GLY A 80 3.99 10.88 -1.00
N ALA A 81 4.74 9.88 -1.42
CA ALA A 81 4.91 9.51 -2.84
C ALA A 81 3.74 8.66 -3.37
N TYR A 82 2.52 9.15 -3.27
CA TYR A 82 1.32 8.35 -3.54
C TYR A 82 1.01 8.15 -5.02
N LYS A 83 1.21 9.19 -5.85
CA LYS A 83 1.01 9.10 -7.30
C LYS A 83 2.25 8.53 -7.98
N LEU A 84 3.39 8.98 -7.53
CA LEU A 84 4.68 8.62 -8.12
C LEU A 84 4.98 7.12 -8.03
N VAL A 85 4.59 6.47 -6.92
CA VAL A 85 4.67 5.00 -6.79
C VAL A 85 3.86 4.31 -7.88
N GLY A 86 2.60 4.67 -8.04
CA GLY A 86 1.77 4.09 -9.11
C GLY A 86 2.36 4.31 -10.49
N ALA A 87 2.82 5.54 -10.77
CA ALA A 87 3.42 5.89 -12.06
C ALA A 87 4.72 5.12 -12.34
N ARG A 88 5.66 5.03 -11.38
CA ARG A 88 6.95 4.35 -11.56
C ARG A 88 6.82 2.83 -11.74
N TYR A 89 5.83 2.22 -11.10
CA TYR A 89 5.62 0.77 -11.15
C TYR A 89 4.49 0.33 -12.09
N GLY A 90 3.86 1.28 -12.81
CA GLY A 90 2.76 0.98 -13.74
C GLY A 90 1.53 0.38 -13.04
N LEU A 91 1.28 0.81 -11.80
CA LEU A 91 0.18 0.32 -10.99
C LEU A 91 -1.02 1.25 -11.04
N LEU A 92 -2.22 0.69 -10.90
CA LEU A 92 -3.44 1.45 -10.70
C LEU A 92 -3.68 1.63 -9.20
N LYS A 93 -4.00 2.84 -8.77
CA LYS A 93 -4.35 3.07 -7.38
C LYS A 93 -5.72 2.47 -7.09
N TRP A 94 -5.84 1.70 -6.01
CA TRP A 94 -7.09 1.04 -5.64
C TRP A 94 -8.25 2.03 -5.47
N GLU A 95 -7.98 3.12 -4.75
CA GLU A 95 -8.92 4.20 -4.49
C GLU A 95 -8.13 5.44 -4.02
N GLN A 96 -8.70 6.63 -4.14
CA GLN A 96 -7.99 7.89 -3.92
C GLN A 96 -7.33 7.98 -2.53
N ASN A 97 -8.02 7.59 -1.48
CA ASN A 97 -7.57 7.69 -0.09
C ASN A 97 -7.10 6.34 0.50
N THR A 98 -7.01 5.32 -0.33
CA THR A 98 -6.48 4.00 0.03
C THR A 98 -5.10 3.88 -0.58
N HIS A 99 -4.05 3.81 0.22
CA HIS A 99 -2.68 3.71 -0.28
C HIS A 99 -2.31 2.26 -0.66
N LEU A 100 -3.25 1.61 -1.34
CA LEU A 100 -3.08 0.31 -1.99
C LEU A 100 -3.13 0.50 -3.50
N TYR A 101 -2.44 -0.38 -4.21
CA TYR A 101 -2.37 -0.36 -5.67
C TYR A 101 -2.65 -1.75 -6.22
N LEU A 102 -3.04 -1.80 -7.49
CA LEU A 102 -3.49 -3.01 -8.16
C LEU A 102 -2.74 -3.21 -9.47
N SER A 103 -2.50 -4.47 -9.81
CA SER A 103 -2.04 -4.87 -11.13
C SER A 103 -2.52 -6.28 -11.46
N LEU A 104 -2.73 -6.57 -12.75
CA LEU A 104 -2.98 -7.92 -13.25
C LEU A 104 -1.68 -8.73 -13.36
N LYS A 105 -0.52 -8.03 -13.40
CA LYS A 105 0.79 -8.65 -13.51
C LYS A 105 1.59 -8.46 -12.24
N TYR A 106 2.39 -9.44 -11.87
CA TYR A 106 3.35 -9.28 -10.80
C TYR A 106 4.44 -8.27 -11.18
N VAL A 107 4.74 -7.35 -10.28
CA VAL A 107 5.81 -6.36 -10.43
C VAL A 107 6.94 -6.71 -9.47
N GLU A 108 8.07 -7.06 -10.04
CA GLU A 108 9.27 -7.43 -9.28
C GLU A 108 9.88 -6.20 -8.56
N HIS A 109 10.60 -6.46 -7.49
CA HIS A 109 11.32 -5.44 -6.71
C HIS A 109 10.47 -4.27 -6.22
N PHE A 110 9.16 -4.49 -6.04
CA PHE A 110 8.31 -3.45 -5.46
C PHE A 110 8.73 -3.17 -4.01
N PRO A 111 8.97 -1.90 -3.64
CA PRO A 111 9.48 -1.54 -2.31
C PRO A 111 8.35 -1.53 -1.26
N GLY A 112 7.83 -2.69 -0.93
CA GLY A 112 6.71 -2.82 -0.01
C GLY A 112 6.19 -4.24 0.11
N ARG A 113 4.93 -4.37 0.47
CA ARG A 113 4.25 -5.65 0.61
C ARG A 113 3.42 -5.95 -0.64
N VAL A 114 3.39 -7.20 -1.03
CA VAL A 114 2.63 -7.67 -2.19
C VAL A 114 1.78 -8.85 -1.78
N TRP A 115 0.54 -8.87 -2.24
CA TRP A 115 -0.39 -9.98 -2.05
C TRP A 115 -1.04 -10.33 -3.38
N LYS A 116 -1.40 -11.59 -3.53
CA LYS A 116 -2.22 -12.08 -4.63
C LYS A 116 -3.65 -12.27 -4.16
N LEU A 117 -4.60 -11.58 -4.79
CA LEU A 117 -6.02 -11.68 -4.48
C LEU A 117 -6.52 -13.10 -4.70
N ARG A 118 -7.15 -13.69 -3.69
CA ARG A 118 -7.74 -15.02 -3.75
C ARG A 118 -9.26 -14.99 -3.79
N ASN A 119 -9.87 -14.11 -3.00
CA ASN A 119 -11.33 -14.04 -2.97
C ASN A 119 -11.81 -12.68 -2.45
N ILE A 120 -13.03 -12.31 -2.82
CA ILE A 120 -13.78 -11.22 -2.18
C ILE A 120 -14.69 -11.85 -1.14
N LEU A 121 -14.48 -11.48 0.14
CA LEU A 121 -15.21 -12.10 1.23
C LEU A 121 -16.65 -11.61 1.29
N LYS A 122 -17.58 -12.53 1.31
CA LYS A 122 -19.00 -12.27 1.58
C LYS A 122 -19.24 -12.16 3.08
N LYS A 123 -20.36 -11.55 3.48
CA LYS A 123 -20.68 -11.26 4.90
C LYS A 123 -20.81 -12.51 5.79
N ASP A 124 -21.06 -13.65 5.22
CA ASP A 124 -21.26 -14.94 5.88
C ASP A 124 -20.01 -15.76 6.08
N MET A 125 -18.90 -15.38 5.43
CA MET A 125 -17.62 -16.07 5.59
C MET A 125 -16.99 -15.72 6.95
N LYS A 126 -16.73 -16.75 7.76
CA LYS A 126 -16.18 -16.66 9.11
C LYS A 126 -15.11 -17.73 9.36
N ASP A 127 -14.44 -17.63 10.51
CA ASP A 127 -13.46 -18.60 10.99
C ASP A 127 -12.24 -18.78 10.05
N ILE A 128 -11.90 -17.75 9.27
CA ILE A 128 -10.75 -17.77 8.37
C ILE A 128 -9.48 -17.60 9.18
N ARG A 129 -8.47 -18.41 8.91
CA ARG A 129 -7.14 -18.27 9.50
C ARG A 129 -6.31 -17.32 8.64
N ALA A 130 -6.11 -16.08 9.12
CA ALA A 130 -5.42 -15.02 8.38
C ALA A 130 -4.98 -13.88 9.29
N SER A 131 -3.95 -13.13 8.88
CA SER A 131 -3.71 -11.79 9.41
C SER A 131 -4.81 -10.82 8.93
N VAL A 132 -5.07 -9.74 9.66
CA VAL A 132 -6.11 -8.77 9.30
C VAL A 132 -5.52 -7.37 9.25
N MET A 133 -5.75 -6.67 8.17
CA MET A 133 -5.41 -5.25 8.02
C MET A 133 -6.56 -4.46 7.42
N THR A 134 -6.57 -3.17 7.70
CA THR A 134 -7.57 -2.24 7.14
C THR A 134 -6.90 -0.99 6.59
N ARG A 135 -7.39 -0.50 5.45
CA ARG A 135 -6.98 0.75 4.83
C ARG A 135 -8.19 1.52 4.34
N ASN A 136 -8.41 2.70 4.89
CA ASN A 136 -9.61 3.48 4.59
C ASN A 136 -10.91 2.66 4.73
N TYR A 137 -11.03 1.93 5.81
CA TYR A 137 -12.14 1.01 6.08
C TYR A 137 -12.91 1.47 7.33
N PRO A 138 -14.24 1.27 7.42
CA PRO A 138 -15.04 1.75 8.56
C PRO A 138 -14.70 1.14 9.92
N LEU A 139 -14.09 -0.05 9.92
CA LEU A 139 -13.69 -0.75 11.14
C LEU A 139 -12.16 -0.79 11.26
N THR A 140 -11.66 -0.83 12.49
CA THR A 140 -10.25 -1.14 12.75
C THR A 140 -9.95 -2.62 12.43
N SER A 141 -8.67 -2.96 12.30
CA SER A 141 -8.24 -4.35 12.05
C SER A 141 -8.77 -5.30 13.13
N ASP A 142 -8.77 -4.90 14.40
CA ASP A 142 -9.26 -5.71 15.52
C ASP A 142 -10.79 -5.87 15.48
N GLN A 143 -11.52 -4.81 15.15
CA GLN A 143 -12.98 -4.88 15.00
C GLN A 143 -13.36 -5.79 13.82
N LEU A 144 -12.64 -5.69 12.70
CA LEU A 144 -12.86 -6.56 11.54
C LEU A 144 -12.54 -8.02 11.88
N ARG A 145 -11.41 -8.28 12.58
CA ARG A 145 -11.04 -9.61 13.07
C ARG A 145 -12.15 -10.25 13.92
N LYS A 146 -12.64 -9.50 14.90
CA LYS A 146 -13.75 -9.97 15.77
C LYS A 146 -15.02 -10.25 14.99
N LYS A 147 -15.39 -9.36 14.07
CA LYS A 147 -16.60 -9.50 13.24
C LYS A 147 -16.56 -10.74 12.35
N LEU A 148 -15.42 -11.07 11.78
CA LEU A 148 -15.21 -12.24 10.91
C LEU A 148 -14.82 -13.50 11.71
N LYS A 149 -14.63 -13.39 13.04
CA LYS A 149 -14.08 -14.46 13.88
C LYS A 149 -12.78 -15.02 13.30
N ALA A 150 -11.95 -14.15 12.70
CA ALA A 150 -10.72 -14.57 12.04
C ALA A 150 -9.69 -15.01 13.09
N LYS A 151 -9.10 -16.18 12.88
CA LYS A 151 -8.04 -16.75 13.69
C LYS A 151 -6.69 -16.29 13.15
N GLU A 152 -5.67 -16.22 14.00
CA GLU A 152 -4.34 -15.85 13.58
C GLU A 152 -3.74 -16.82 12.55
N GLY A 153 -3.07 -16.26 11.54
CA GLY A 153 -2.41 -16.99 10.49
C GLY A 153 -1.62 -16.05 9.58
N ASP A 154 -0.49 -16.53 9.07
CA ASP A 154 0.50 -15.70 8.36
C ASP A 154 0.47 -15.87 6.85
N ALA A 155 -0.02 -17.01 6.34
CA ALA A 155 -0.06 -17.29 4.90
C ALA A 155 -1.08 -16.41 4.15
N MET A 156 -2.19 -16.10 4.81
CA MET A 156 -3.27 -15.33 4.24
C MET A 156 -3.45 -14.00 4.97
N THR A 157 -3.93 -13.01 4.26
CA THR A 157 -4.27 -11.70 4.81
C THR A 157 -5.68 -11.29 4.40
N ILE A 158 -6.49 -10.93 5.39
CA ILE A 158 -7.78 -10.26 5.16
C ILE A 158 -7.50 -8.77 5.07
N ILE A 159 -7.88 -8.17 3.96
CA ILE A 159 -7.71 -6.74 3.71
C ILE A 159 -9.09 -6.09 3.63
N GLY A 160 -9.40 -5.22 4.60
CA GLY A 160 -10.56 -4.34 4.54
C GLY A 160 -10.20 -3.00 3.91
N ALA A 161 -10.91 -2.62 2.84
CA ALA A 161 -10.69 -1.36 2.14
C ALA A 161 -12.01 -0.78 1.63
N ARG A 162 -11.97 0.37 0.96
CA ARG A 162 -13.10 0.90 0.18
C ARG A 162 -12.84 0.68 -1.30
N LEU A 163 -13.92 0.46 -2.03
CA LEU A 163 -13.95 0.46 -3.48
C LEU A 163 -15.06 1.43 -3.92
N GLY A 164 -14.68 2.63 -4.28
CA GLY A 164 -15.58 3.77 -4.33
C GLY A 164 -16.18 4.02 -2.93
N ASP A 165 -17.48 4.17 -2.83
CA ASP A 165 -18.18 4.43 -1.56
C ASP A 165 -18.47 3.15 -0.76
N LYS A 166 -18.21 1.97 -1.30
CA LYS A 166 -18.57 0.70 -0.68
C LYS A 166 -17.39 0.09 0.09
N PRO A 167 -17.59 -0.33 1.35
CA PRO A 167 -16.59 -1.12 2.05
C PRO A 167 -16.52 -2.52 1.43
N ILE A 168 -15.31 -2.97 1.18
CA ILE A 168 -15.02 -4.30 0.63
C ILE A 168 -14.00 -5.01 1.53
N VAL A 169 -14.12 -6.33 1.60
CA VAL A 169 -13.16 -7.18 2.31
C VAL A 169 -12.68 -8.25 1.35
N VAL A 170 -11.38 -8.38 1.22
CA VAL A 170 -10.77 -9.38 0.36
C VAL A 170 -9.87 -10.30 1.17
N LEU A 171 -9.70 -11.54 0.69
CA LEU A 171 -8.73 -12.51 1.15
C LEU A 171 -7.60 -12.56 0.12
N ALA A 172 -6.37 -12.40 0.57
CA ALA A 172 -5.21 -12.37 -0.29
C ALA A 172 -4.06 -13.18 0.32
N GLU A 173 -3.27 -13.80 -0.53
CA GLU A 173 -2.08 -14.56 -0.15
C GLU A 173 -0.85 -13.67 -0.26
N LYS A 174 0.02 -13.71 0.73
CA LYS A 174 1.27 -12.96 0.72
C LYS A 174 2.24 -13.55 -0.30
N CYS A 175 2.80 -12.68 -1.16
CA CYS A 175 3.84 -13.03 -2.14
C CYS A 175 5.23 -12.90 -1.53
#